data_63f3d46415a567f86cec9d2042a2969d
#
_entry.id   63f3d46415a567f86cec9d2042a2969d
#
_cell.length_a   1.000
_cell.length_b   1.000
_cell.length_c   1.000
_cell.angle_alpha   90.00
_cell.angle_beta   90.00
_cell.angle_gamma   90.00
#
_symmetry.space_group_name_H-M   'P 1'
#
loop_
_entity.id
_entity.type
_entity.pdbx_description
1 polymer ?
#
loop_
_entity_poly.entity_id
_entity_poly.type
_entity_poly.pdbx_seq_one_letter_code
_entity_poly.pdbx_strand_id
1 'polypeptide(L)'
;MNKQQTKFLIAFAAIAMANKEGFTVDAANLQPVTSGYAVAVADTQNSFGLEGLANVVKYVSEHPNINAFGGWYNREDNMYYFDATVIVNELEAAKELGRVNKQIAIFDLANLKEIRL
;
A
#
# COMPACT_ATOMS: atom_id res chain seq x y z
N MET A 1 17.80 5.03 -9.72
CA MET A 1 17.33 5.05 -8.32
C MET A 1 18.47 5.56 -7.44
N ASN A 2 18.23 6.56 -6.60
CA ASN A 2 19.24 7.12 -5.71
C ASN A 2 19.48 6.25 -4.47
N LYS A 3 20.50 6.59 -3.67
CA LYS A 3 20.85 5.81 -2.46
C LYS A 3 19.70 5.71 -1.46
N GLN A 4 18.96 6.79 -1.29
CA GLN A 4 17.85 6.83 -0.34
C GLN A 4 16.69 5.94 -0.79
N GLN A 5 16.37 5.97 -2.07
CA GLN A 5 15.35 5.10 -2.65
C GLN A 5 15.77 3.63 -2.55
N THR A 6 17.05 3.33 -2.75
CA THR A 6 17.57 1.97 -2.62
C THR A 6 17.46 1.46 -1.19
N LYS A 7 17.82 2.28 -0.19
CA LYS A 7 17.66 1.91 1.22
C LYS A 7 16.21 1.67 1.57
N PHE A 8 15.33 2.50 1.09
CA PHE A 8 13.89 2.40 1.31
C PHE A 8 13.34 1.12 0.70
N LEU A 9 13.77 0.80 -0.51
CA LEU A 9 13.38 -0.42 -1.22
C LEU A 9 13.78 -1.66 -0.43
N ILE A 10 15.01 -1.70 0.08
CA ILE A 10 15.51 -2.84 0.87
C ILE A 10 14.70 -3.02 2.14
N ALA A 11 14.44 -1.94 2.86
CA ALA A 11 13.65 -1.98 4.09
C ALA A 11 12.22 -2.44 3.82
N PHE A 12 11.60 -1.94 2.76
CA PHE A 12 10.24 -2.31 2.36
C PHE A 12 10.16 -3.78 1.97
N ALA A 13 11.14 -4.27 1.21
CA ALA A 13 11.21 -5.68 0.83
C ALA A 13 11.32 -6.59 2.06
N ALA A 14 12.10 -6.19 3.07
CA ALA A 14 12.23 -6.95 4.32
C ALA A 14 10.88 -7.03 5.06
N ILE A 15 10.13 -5.93 5.10
CA ILE A 15 8.79 -5.92 5.71
C ILE A 15 7.86 -6.87 4.97
N ALA A 16 7.88 -6.86 3.64
CA ALA A 16 7.05 -7.75 2.83
C ALA A 16 7.36 -9.22 3.11
N MET A 17 8.63 -9.58 3.21
CA MET A 17 9.05 -10.95 3.52
C MET A 17 8.60 -11.40 4.90
N ALA A 18 8.54 -10.48 5.86
CA ALA A 18 8.13 -10.77 7.23
C ALA A 18 6.59 -10.81 7.39
N ASN A 19 5.83 -10.26 6.44
CA ASN A 19 4.39 -10.10 6.57
C ASN A 19 3.65 -10.61 5.33
N LYS A 20 3.76 -11.91 5.06
CA LYS A 20 3.16 -12.53 3.86
C LYS A 20 1.64 -12.39 3.79
N GLU A 21 0.96 -12.24 4.91
CA GLU A 21 -0.50 -12.11 4.94
C GLU A 21 -0.99 -10.71 4.55
N GLY A 22 -0.07 -9.77 4.43
CA GLY A 22 -0.39 -8.40 4.07
C GLY A 22 0.09 -7.43 5.14
N PHE A 23 0.28 -6.19 4.72
CA PHE A 23 0.73 -5.13 5.63
C PHE A 23 0.33 -3.76 5.07
N THR A 24 0.26 -2.77 5.96
CA THR A 24 0.15 -1.36 5.60
C THR A 24 1.10 -0.60 6.53
N VAL A 25 2.03 0.14 5.96
CA VAL A 25 3.03 0.90 6.73
C VAL A 25 3.08 2.35 6.28
N ASP A 26 3.45 3.22 7.20
CA ASP A 26 3.62 4.65 6.94
C ASP A 26 4.78 4.87 5.97
N ALA A 27 4.58 5.75 4.98
CA ALA A 27 5.58 6.02 3.95
C ALA A 27 6.81 6.77 4.48
N ALA A 28 6.68 7.49 5.60
CA ALA A 28 7.78 8.26 6.16
C ALA A 28 8.71 7.44 7.03
N ASN A 29 8.16 6.51 7.84
CA ASN A 29 8.93 5.79 8.86
C ASN A 29 8.81 4.26 8.77
N LEU A 30 8.01 3.74 7.85
CA LEU A 30 7.77 2.30 7.66
C LEU A 30 7.20 1.59 8.89
N GLN A 31 6.57 2.33 9.80
CA GLN A 31 5.89 1.74 10.95
C GLN A 31 4.49 1.27 10.57
N PRO A 32 4.00 0.19 11.18
CA PRO A 32 2.64 -0.29 10.89
C PRO A 32 1.59 0.78 11.16
N VAL A 33 0.63 0.92 10.26
CA VAL A 33 -0.53 1.79 10.45
C VAL A 33 -1.66 0.95 11.03
N THR A 34 -2.17 1.34 12.19
CA THR A 34 -3.12 0.54 12.96
C THR A 34 -4.51 1.18 13.08
N SER A 35 -4.73 2.31 12.44
CA SER A 35 -6.04 3.00 12.45
C SER A 35 -6.26 3.72 11.13
N GLY A 36 -7.50 4.12 10.88
CA GLY A 36 -7.90 4.74 9.63
C GLY A 36 -8.28 3.71 8.58
N TYR A 37 -8.54 4.21 7.39
CA TYR A 37 -8.96 3.38 6.24
C TYR A 37 -7.90 3.45 5.16
N ALA A 38 -7.42 2.30 4.71
CA ALA A 38 -6.43 2.21 3.65
C ALA A 38 -7.11 2.14 2.29
N VAL A 39 -6.74 3.07 1.41
CA VAL A 39 -7.28 3.16 0.05
C VAL A 39 -6.12 3.02 -0.94
N ALA A 40 -6.13 1.95 -1.72
CA ALA A 40 -5.09 1.72 -2.74
C ALA A 40 -5.25 2.69 -3.91
N VAL A 41 -4.13 3.15 -4.44
CA VAL A 41 -4.11 4.09 -5.55
C VAL A 41 -4.14 3.32 -6.88
N ALA A 42 -5.02 3.74 -7.80
CA ALA A 42 -5.19 3.06 -9.09
C ALA A 42 -3.91 3.01 -9.92
N ASP A 43 -3.08 4.05 -9.84
CA ASP A 43 -1.86 4.15 -10.66
C ASP A 43 -0.80 3.09 -10.34
N THR A 44 -0.85 2.47 -9.18
CA THR A 44 0.06 1.38 -8.81
C THR A 44 -0.61 0.01 -8.83
N GLN A 45 -1.80 -0.09 -9.40
CA GLN A 45 -2.51 -1.36 -9.50
C GLN A 45 -1.71 -2.38 -10.30
N ASN A 46 -1.76 -3.64 -9.88
CA ASN A 46 -1.02 -4.74 -10.51
C ASN A 46 0.50 -4.62 -10.41
N SER A 47 1.01 -3.92 -9.40
CA SER A 47 2.45 -3.84 -9.12
C SER A 47 2.89 -5.06 -8.31
N PHE A 48 3.52 -6.03 -8.96
CA PHE A 48 3.91 -7.28 -8.30
C PHE A 48 5.39 -7.60 -8.53
N GLY A 49 5.97 -8.39 -7.62
CA GLY A 49 7.37 -8.79 -7.69
C GLY A 49 8.32 -7.61 -7.46
N LEU A 50 9.58 -7.78 -7.81
CA LEU A 50 10.59 -6.73 -7.61
C LEU A 50 10.33 -5.50 -8.48
N GLU A 51 9.84 -5.68 -9.69
CA GLU A 51 9.47 -4.56 -10.55
C GLU A 51 8.31 -3.78 -9.96
N GLY A 52 7.32 -4.48 -9.41
CA GLY A 52 6.19 -3.85 -8.75
C GLY A 52 6.60 -3.08 -7.51
N LEU A 53 7.49 -3.65 -6.70
CA LEU A 53 8.04 -2.98 -5.53
C LEU A 53 8.74 -1.68 -5.91
N ALA A 54 9.63 -1.74 -6.92
CA ALA A 54 10.35 -0.56 -7.40
C ALA A 54 9.39 0.51 -7.95
N ASN A 55 8.36 0.08 -8.67
CA ASN A 55 7.33 0.98 -9.21
C ASN A 55 6.61 1.74 -8.10
N VAL A 56 6.22 1.04 -7.04
CA VAL A 56 5.51 1.67 -5.91
C VAL A 56 6.41 2.64 -5.15
N VAL A 57 7.66 2.27 -4.91
CA VAL A 57 8.62 3.17 -4.23
C VAL A 57 8.84 4.44 -5.04
N LYS A 58 9.01 4.30 -6.36
CA LYS A 58 9.17 5.45 -7.24
C LYS A 58 7.93 6.34 -7.23
N TYR A 59 6.75 5.74 -7.35
CA TYR A 59 5.49 6.47 -7.35
C TYR A 59 5.32 7.29 -6.07
N VAL A 60 5.54 6.68 -4.92
CA VAL A 60 5.40 7.38 -3.64
C VAL A 60 6.41 8.51 -3.50
N SER A 61 7.64 8.32 -3.98
CA SER A 61 8.65 9.38 -3.92
C SER A 61 8.31 10.59 -4.79
N GLU A 62 7.51 10.39 -5.84
CA GLU A 62 7.08 11.45 -6.76
C GLU A 62 5.72 12.07 -6.38
N HIS A 63 5.01 11.50 -5.41
CA HIS A 63 3.66 11.91 -5.02
C HIS A 63 3.57 12.13 -3.51
N PRO A 64 3.93 13.34 -3.01
CA PRO A 64 4.01 13.59 -1.56
C PRO A 64 2.69 13.41 -0.80
N ASN A 65 1.55 13.43 -1.51
CA ASN A 65 0.24 13.20 -0.89
C ASN A 65 -0.03 11.73 -0.54
N ILE A 66 0.79 10.81 -1.05
CA ILE A 66 0.68 9.40 -0.72
C ILE A 66 1.44 9.17 0.60
N ASN A 67 0.76 8.61 1.59
CA ASN A 67 1.29 8.54 2.95
C ASN A 67 1.54 7.13 3.47
N ALA A 68 1.32 6.11 2.65
CA ALA A 68 1.51 4.73 3.08
C ALA A 68 1.84 3.79 1.92
N PHE A 69 2.40 2.63 2.28
CA PHE A 69 2.61 1.49 1.38
C PHE A 69 1.78 0.32 1.86
N GLY A 70 1.23 -0.43 0.93
CA GLY A 70 0.57 -1.68 1.22
C GLY A 70 1.21 -2.83 0.47
N GLY A 71 0.94 -4.05 0.93
CA GLY A 71 1.37 -5.24 0.24
C GLY A 71 0.60 -6.47 0.70
N TRP A 72 0.51 -7.46 -0.17
CA TRP A 72 -0.13 -8.73 0.14
C TRP A 72 0.35 -9.81 -0.83
N TYR A 73 0.33 -11.06 -0.36
CA TYR A 73 0.74 -12.21 -1.16
C TYR A 73 -0.50 -12.88 -1.77
N ASN A 74 -0.50 -13.01 -3.09
CA ASN A 74 -1.60 -13.66 -3.80
C ASN A 74 -1.24 -15.14 -4.04
N ARG A 75 -1.97 -16.04 -3.38
CA ARG A 75 -1.74 -17.48 -3.47
C ARG A 75 -2.16 -18.09 -4.80
N GLU A 76 -2.99 -17.39 -5.57
CA GLU A 76 -3.44 -17.88 -6.87
C GLU A 76 -2.33 -17.85 -7.91
N ASP A 77 -1.50 -16.80 -7.89
CA ASP A 77 -0.40 -16.66 -8.85
C ASP A 77 0.98 -16.72 -8.21
N ASN A 78 1.05 -16.89 -6.88
CA ASN A 78 2.29 -16.96 -6.09
C ASN A 78 3.14 -15.70 -6.23
N MET A 79 2.48 -14.55 -6.39
CA MET A 79 3.16 -13.26 -6.51
C MET A 79 2.81 -12.36 -5.33
N TYR A 80 3.78 -11.56 -4.90
CA TYR A 80 3.55 -10.53 -3.90
C TYR A 80 3.18 -9.23 -4.59
N TYR A 81 2.03 -8.65 -4.23
CA TYR A 81 1.53 -7.39 -4.79
C TYR A 81 1.79 -6.24 -3.83
N PHE A 82 2.15 -5.10 -4.40
CA PHE A 82 2.42 -3.87 -3.65
C PHE A 82 1.53 -2.75 -4.17
N ASP A 83 1.21 -1.79 -3.31
CA ASP A 83 0.45 -0.63 -3.72
C ASP A 83 0.88 0.62 -2.96
N ALA A 84 0.74 1.78 -3.61
CA ALA A 84 0.75 3.06 -2.94
C ALA A 84 -0.62 3.26 -2.31
N THR A 85 -0.66 3.74 -1.09
CA THR A 85 -1.87 3.77 -0.29
C THR A 85 -2.05 5.14 0.35
N VAL A 86 -3.30 5.57 0.42
CA VAL A 86 -3.69 6.77 1.17
C VAL A 86 -4.46 6.32 2.41
N ILE A 87 -4.05 6.81 3.57
CA ILE A 87 -4.75 6.57 4.83
C ILE A 87 -5.72 7.73 5.06
N VAL A 88 -6.99 7.42 5.16
CA VAL A 88 -8.07 8.40 5.37
C VAL A 88 -8.78 8.07 6.67
N ASN A 89 -8.99 9.06 7.53
CA ASN A 89 -9.55 8.82 8.86
C ASN A 89 -11.08 8.80 8.90
N GLU A 90 -11.73 9.31 7.85
CA GLU A 90 -13.19 9.36 7.78
C GLU A 90 -13.71 8.34 6.77
N LEU A 91 -14.69 7.54 7.18
CA LEU A 91 -15.22 6.43 6.39
C LEU A 91 -15.79 6.89 5.04
N GLU A 92 -16.63 7.92 5.04
CA GLU A 92 -17.28 8.35 3.79
C GLU A 92 -16.27 8.95 2.81
N ALA A 93 -15.30 9.69 3.31
CA ALA A 93 -14.20 10.22 2.48
C ALA A 93 -13.37 9.07 1.90
N ALA A 94 -13.10 8.04 2.69
CA ALA A 94 -12.34 6.87 2.23
C ALA A 94 -13.10 6.11 1.15
N LYS A 95 -14.41 5.93 1.31
CA LYS A 95 -15.25 5.28 0.30
C LYS A 95 -15.25 6.05 -1.01
N GLU A 96 -15.37 7.36 -0.94
CA GLU A 96 -15.35 8.21 -2.14
C GLU A 96 -14.00 8.13 -2.85
N LEU A 97 -12.90 8.21 -2.11
CA LEU A 97 -11.58 8.07 -2.68
C LEU A 97 -11.39 6.68 -3.31
N GLY A 98 -11.91 5.64 -2.67
CA GLY A 98 -11.89 4.29 -3.22
C GLY A 98 -12.63 4.19 -4.56
N ARG A 99 -13.79 4.82 -4.67
CA ARG A 99 -14.56 4.85 -5.92
C ARG A 99 -13.81 5.60 -7.02
N VAL A 100 -13.20 6.74 -6.68
CA VAL A 100 -12.39 7.52 -7.63
C VAL A 100 -11.22 6.69 -8.14
N ASN A 101 -10.62 5.87 -7.30
CA ASN A 101 -9.52 4.99 -7.67
C ASN A 101 -9.99 3.64 -8.22
N LYS A 102 -11.27 3.48 -8.46
CA LYS A 102 -11.88 2.27 -9.04
C LYS A 102 -11.57 1.00 -8.23
N GLN A 103 -11.49 1.16 -6.93
CA GLN A 103 -11.27 0.03 -6.03
C GLN A 103 -12.60 -0.65 -5.73
N ILE A 104 -12.57 -1.97 -5.53
CA ILE A 104 -13.76 -2.73 -5.15
C ILE A 104 -13.98 -2.72 -3.64
N ALA A 105 -12.94 -2.37 -2.89
CA ALA A 105 -12.98 -2.35 -1.43
C ALA A 105 -11.91 -1.41 -0.89
N ILE A 106 -12.11 -1.00 0.36
CA ILE A 106 -11.11 -0.32 1.18
C ILE A 106 -10.90 -1.16 2.45
N PHE A 107 -9.86 -0.87 3.22
CA PHE A 107 -9.54 -1.67 4.40
C PHE A 107 -9.59 -0.84 5.69
N ASP A 108 -10.35 -1.32 6.67
CA ASP A 108 -10.42 -0.73 8.01
C ASP A 108 -9.29 -1.30 8.85
N LEU A 109 -8.27 -0.49 9.10
CA LEU A 109 -7.05 -0.93 9.78
C LEU A 109 -7.25 -1.18 11.28
N ALA A 110 -8.15 -0.43 11.92
CA ALA A 110 -8.41 -0.61 13.35
C ALA A 110 -9.12 -1.93 13.64
N ASN A 111 -10.04 -2.33 12.76
CA ASN A 111 -10.84 -3.53 12.94
C ASN A 111 -10.39 -4.71 12.08
N LEU A 112 -9.34 -4.52 11.27
CA LEU A 112 -8.80 -5.51 10.35
C LEU A 112 -9.88 -6.11 9.46
N LYS A 113 -10.66 -5.24 8.81
CA LYS A 113 -11.86 -5.63 8.09
C LYS A 113 -11.91 -4.95 6.71
N GLU A 114 -12.21 -5.75 5.70
CA GLU A 114 -12.46 -5.24 4.35
C GLU A 114 -13.86 -4.62 4.29
N ILE A 115 -13.96 -3.45 3.64
CA ILE A 115 -15.24 -2.76 3.41
C ILE A 115 -15.46 -2.69 1.91
N ARG A 116 -16.47 -3.38 1.42
CA ARG A 116 -16.87 -3.36 0.01
C ARG A 116 -17.50 -2.03 -0.35
N LEU A 117 -17.18 -1.55 -1.54
CA LEU A 117 -17.72 -0.28 -2.06
C LEU A 117 -18.95 -0.50 -2.94
#